data_af8f37a18c88713eaf6dffd4cb1226e0
#
_entry.id   af8f37a18c88713eaf6dffd4cb1226e0
#
_cell.length_a   1.000
_cell.length_b   1.000
_cell.length_c   1.000
_cell.angle_alpha   90.00
_cell.angle_beta   90.00
_cell.angle_gamma   90.00
#
_symmetry.space_group_name_H-M   'P 1'
#
loop_
_entity.id
_entity.type
_entity.pdbx_description
1 polymer ?
#
loop_
_entity_poly.entity_id
_entity_poly.type
_entity_poly.pdbx_seq_one_letter_code
_entity_poly.pdbx_strand_id
1 'polypeptide(L)'
;MGPDAYRTAGIAEAITALGHTVEDMGNLSPADITVDAHPNAAVHKYAENIGWTKTLMDAAIDAAPRGLPIFLGGDHALALGTVAGMAAHAATLDRPFFTLWLDAHPDIHTPDSTDSGNLHGTPVGYVTGREGFD
;
A
#
# COMPACT_ATOMS: atom_id res chain seq x y z
N MET A 1 -9.84 3.78 -11.39
CA MET A 1 -10.13 5.16 -11.88
C MET A 1 -9.11 6.19 -11.40
N GLY A 2 -8.64 6.15 -10.16
CA GLY A 2 -7.62 7.09 -9.65
C GLY A 2 -6.35 7.13 -10.49
N PRO A 3 -5.63 6.01 -10.65
CA PRO A 3 -4.40 5.97 -11.44
C PRO A 3 -4.58 6.43 -12.89
N ASP A 4 -5.68 6.05 -13.54
CA ASP A 4 -5.94 6.45 -14.93
C ASP A 4 -6.25 7.93 -15.07
N ALA A 5 -6.85 8.55 -14.05
CA ALA A 5 -7.07 10.00 -14.03
C ALA A 5 -5.73 10.75 -13.97
N TYR A 6 -4.76 10.30 -13.18
CA TYR A 6 -3.43 10.88 -13.13
C TYR A 6 -2.67 10.71 -14.46
N ARG A 7 -2.79 9.54 -15.11
CA ARG A 7 -2.22 9.32 -16.45
C ARG A 7 -2.81 10.26 -17.48
N THR A 8 -4.15 10.38 -17.50
CA THR A 8 -4.86 11.30 -18.40
C THR A 8 -4.49 12.75 -18.13
N ALA A 9 -4.20 13.12 -16.89
CA ALA A 9 -3.73 14.44 -16.51
C ALA A 9 -2.25 14.72 -16.86
N GLY A 10 -1.52 13.73 -17.40
CA GLY A 10 -0.13 13.90 -17.86
C GLY A 10 0.91 13.84 -16.76
N ILE A 11 0.72 12.99 -15.72
CA ILE A 11 1.70 12.90 -14.63
C ILE A 11 3.09 12.48 -15.11
N ALA A 12 3.17 11.54 -16.06
CA ALA A 12 4.45 11.07 -16.60
C ALA A 12 5.19 12.18 -17.35
N GLU A 13 4.48 12.93 -18.17
CA GLU A 13 5.00 14.07 -18.92
C GLU A 13 5.47 15.18 -17.98
N ALA A 14 4.71 15.46 -16.92
CA ALA A 14 5.10 16.47 -15.94
C ALA A 14 6.39 16.09 -15.18
N ILE A 15 6.55 14.83 -14.80
CA ILE A 15 7.75 14.33 -14.13
C ILE A 15 8.94 14.33 -15.12
N THR A 16 8.70 13.94 -16.37
CA THR A 16 9.74 13.95 -17.42
C THR A 16 10.21 15.38 -17.72
N ALA A 17 9.31 16.36 -17.71
CA ALA A 17 9.67 17.77 -17.90
C ALA A 17 10.55 18.32 -16.76
N LEU A 18 10.55 17.68 -15.59
CA LEU A 18 11.47 18.00 -14.48
C LEU A 18 12.84 17.30 -14.61
N GLY A 19 13.09 16.58 -15.72
CA GLY A 19 14.37 15.94 -16.01
C GLY A 19 14.49 14.48 -15.50
N HIS A 20 13.39 13.86 -15.09
CA HIS A 20 13.38 12.47 -14.64
C HIS A 20 12.97 11.52 -15.77
N THR A 21 13.43 10.28 -15.69
CA THR A 21 12.94 9.18 -16.54
C THR A 21 11.76 8.51 -15.80
N VAL A 22 10.67 8.27 -16.51
CA VAL A 22 9.47 7.60 -15.96
C VAL A 22 9.29 6.24 -16.60
N GLU A 23 9.09 5.22 -15.77
CA GLU A 23 8.63 3.90 -16.16
C GLU A 23 7.21 3.70 -15.59
N ASP A 24 6.20 3.59 -16.46
CA ASP A 24 4.83 3.28 -16.04
C ASP A 24 4.65 1.76 -15.98
N MET A 25 4.53 1.23 -14.78
CA MET A 25 4.36 -0.22 -14.54
C MET A 25 2.91 -0.70 -14.71
N GLY A 26 2.00 0.19 -15.11
CA GLY A 26 0.61 -0.15 -15.37
C GLY A 26 -0.26 -0.26 -14.10
N ASN A 27 -1.47 -0.79 -14.28
CA ASN A 27 -2.41 -1.03 -13.20
C ASN A 27 -2.21 -2.44 -12.65
N LEU A 28 -2.28 -2.57 -11.33
CA LEU A 28 -2.25 -3.85 -10.63
C LEU A 28 -3.67 -4.38 -10.42
N SER A 29 -3.76 -5.68 -10.16
CA SER A 29 -4.98 -6.36 -9.72
C SER A 29 -4.66 -7.15 -8.44
N PRO A 30 -5.62 -7.32 -7.53
CA PRO A 30 -5.37 -8.07 -6.30
C PRO A 30 -5.07 -9.54 -6.60
N ALA A 31 -4.22 -10.16 -5.81
CA ALA A 31 -4.03 -11.61 -5.86
C ALA A 31 -5.34 -12.30 -5.47
N ASP A 32 -5.62 -13.42 -6.13
CA ASP A 32 -6.75 -14.28 -5.75
C ASP A 32 -6.38 -15.06 -4.48
N ILE A 33 -7.01 -14.66 -3.37
CA ILE A 33 -6.73 -15.19 -2.04
C ILE A 33 -8.02 -15.78 -1.46
N THR A 34 -7.91 -17.01 -0.98
CA THR A 34 -8.95 -17.66 -0.19
C THR A 34 -8.49 -17.75 1.25
N VAL A 35 -9.20 -17.08 2.14
CA VAL A 35 -8.97 -17.11 3.59
C VAL A 35 -10.31 -17.20 4.30
N ASP A 36 -10.29 -17.71 5.53
CA ASP A 36 -11.44 -17.66 6.40
C ASP A 36 -11.85 -16.21 6.70
N ALA A 37 -13.13 -16.01 6.99
CA ALA A 37 -13.60 -14.69 7.40
C ALA A 37 -12.90 -14.23 8.68
N HIS A 38 -12.58 -12.93 8.75
CA HIS A 38 -12.01 -12.38 9.98
C HIS A 38 -12.97 -12.57 11.16
N PRO A 39 -12.49 -12.94 12.39
CA PRO A 39 -13.34 -13.12 13.57
C PRO A 39 -14.20 -11.90 13.90
N ASN A 40 -13.70 -10.68 13.70
CA ASN A 40 -14.51 -9.48 13.75
C ASN A 40 -15.34 -9.35 12.47
N ALA A 41 -16.65 -9.64 12.58
CA ALA A 41 -17.57 -9.58 11.45
C ALA A 41 -17.76 -8.16 10.86
N ALA A 42 -17.30 -7.11 11.54
CA ALA A 42 -17.33 -5.74 11.03
C ALA A 42 -16.26 -5.50 9.94
N VAL A 43 -15.22 -6.32 9.88
CA VAL A 43 -14.14 -6.14 8.88
C VAL A 43 -14.65 -6.42 7.47
N HIS A 44 -14.54 -5.40 6.62
CA HIS A 44 -15.02 -5.47 5.23
C HIS A 44 -13.95 -5.99 4.29
N LYS A 45 -14.36 -6.82 3.30
CA LYS A 45 -13.53 -7.24 2.17
C LYS A 45 -12.16 -7.81 2.58
N TYR A 46 -12.11 -8.61 3.64
CA TYR A 46 -10.87 -9.08 4.24
C TYR A 46 -9.96 -9.79 3.22
N ALA A 47 -10.46 -10.81 2.51
CA ALA A 47 -9.70 -11.53 1.49
C ALA A 47 -9.19 -10.62 0.37
N GLU A 48 -10.02 -9.68 -0.12
CA GLU A 48 -9.64 -8.71 -1.15
C GLU A 48 -8.51 -7.79 -0.66
N ASN A 49 -8.58 -7.31 0.60
CA ASN A 49 -7.52 -6.50 1.19
C ASN A 49 -6.20 -7.27 1.34
N ILE A 50 -6.25 -8.54 1.75
CA ILE A 50 -5.05 -9.40 1.79
C ILE A 50 -4.47 -9.57 0.38
N GLY A 51 -5.31 -9.82 -0.62
CA GLY A 51 -4.90 -9.93 -2.01
C GLY A 51 -4.21 -8.66 -2.52
N TRP A 52 -4.76 -7.49 -2.22
CA TRP A 52 -4.14 -6.21 -2.54
C TRP A 52 -2.84 -5.99 -1.79
N THR A 53 -2.80 -6.24 -0.47
CA THR A 53 -1.59 -6.09 0.35
C THR A 53 -0.45 -6.91 -0.21
N LYS A 54 -0.72 -8.19 -0.56
CA LYS A 54 0.29 -9.06 -1.16
C LYS A 54 0.80 -8.53 -2.50
N THR A 55 -0.11 -8.21 -3.42
CA THR A 55 0.27 -7.71 -4.75
C THR A 55 1.08 -6.42 -4.67
N LEU A 56 0.66 -5.49 -3.80
CA LEU A 56 1.33 -4.20 -3.64
C LEU A 56 2.69 -4.34 -2.95
N MET A 57 2.82 -5.27 -2.02
CA MET A 57 4.11 -5.58 -1.39
C MET A 57 5.10 -6.14 -2.42
N ASP A 58 4.67 -7.13 -3.22
CA ASP A 58 5.50 -7.72 -4.27
C ASP A 58 5.90 -6.66 -5.32
N ALA A 59 4.97 -5.80 -5.74
CA ALA A 59 5.24 -4.71 -6.67
C ALA A 59 6.21 -3.66 -6.09
N ALA A 60 6.09 -3.34 -4.80
CA ALA A 60 7.01 -2.41 -4.14
C ALA A 60 8.44 -2.96 -4.07
N ILE A 61 8.59 -4.25 -3.74
CA ILE A 61 9.88 -4.94 -3.73
C ILE A 61 10.50 -4.95 -5.13
N ASP A 62 9.71 -5.21 -6.17
CA ASP A 62 10.21 -5.22 -7.57
C ASP A 62 10.57 -3.80 -8.05
N ALA A 63 9.80 -2.79 -7.70
CA ALA A 63 10.03 -1.41 -8.15
C ALA A 63 11.21 -0.72 -7.43
N ALA A 64 11.40 -1.01 -6.14
CA ALA A 64 12.38 -0.31 -5.29
C ALA A 64 13.83 -0.29 -5.84
N PRO A 65 14.38 -1.38 -6.42
CA PRO A 65 15.73 -1.34 -6.99
C PRO A 65 15.83 -0.59 -8.31
N ARG A 66 14.72 -0.26 -8.97
CA ARG A 66 14.68 0.41 -10.28
C ARG A 66 14.72 1.93 -10.16
N GLY A 67 14.29 2.49 -9.03
CA GLY A 67 14.24 3.93 -8.82
C GLY A 67 13.35 4.32 -7.62
N LEU A 68 12.81 5.53 -7.66
CA LEU A 68 11.83 6.00 -6.68
C LEU A 68 10.42 5.56 -7.09
N PRO A 69 9.80 4.58 -6.44
CA PRO A 69 8.45 4.17 -6.80
C PRO A 69 7.41 5.21 -6.36
N ILE A 70 6.42 5.45 -7.22
CA ILE A 70 5.24 6.28 -6.94
C ILE A 70 4.01 5.38 -7.07
N PHE A 71 3.30 5.16 -5.97
CA PHE A 71 2.09 4.35 -5.94
C PHE A 71 0.87 5.26 -6.02
N LEU A 72 0.05 5.06 -7.03
CA LEU A 72 -1.18 5.82 -7.24
C LEU A 72 -2.37 4.93 -6.90
N GLY A 73 -3.24 5.39 -6.05
CA GLY A 73 -4.39 4.61 -5.63
C GLY A 73 -5.65 5.45 -5.50
N GLY A 74 -6.71 4.81 -5.03
CA GLY A 74 -7.98 5.41 -4.65
C GLY A 74 -8.34 5.13 -3.20
N ASP A 75 -7.87 3.99 -2.66
CA ASP A 75 -8.10 3.60 -1.27
C ASP A 75 -6.77 3.57 -0.51
N HIS A 76 -6.76 4.14 0.70
CA HIS A 76 -5.55 4.27 1.51
C HIS A 76 -5.01 2.92 2.04
N ALA A 77 -5.80 1.85 2.03
CA ALA A 77 -5.36 0.50 2.36
C ALA A 77 -4.18 0.02 1.49
N LEU A 78 -3.95 0.64 0.32
CA LEU A 78 -2.77 0.35 -0.50
C LEU A 78 -1.45 0.50 0.29
N ALA A 79 -1.41 1.33 1.31
CA ALA A 79 -0.23 1.54 2.15
C ALA A 79 0.15 0.30 2.97
N LEU A 80 -0.78 -0.61 3.26
CA LEU A 80 -0.47 -1.89 3.91
C LEU A 80 0.62 -2.66 3.16
N GLY A 81 0.47 -2.79 1.83
CA GLY A 81 1.44 -3.50 1.01
C GLY A 81 2.64 -2.65 0.61
N THR A 82 2.43 -1.40 0.18
CA THR A 82 3.51 -0.57 -0.36
C THR A 82 4.56 -0.23 0.69
N VAL A 83 4.15 0.15 1.90
CA VAL A 83 5.09 0.45 3.00
C VAL A 83 5.82 -0.82 3.46
N ALA A 84 5.09 -1.94 3.60
CA ALA A 84 5.69 -3.22 3.97
C ALA A 84 6.74 -3.68 2.93
N GLY A 85 6.44 -3.56 1.64
CA GLY A 85 7.37 -3.91 0.57
C GLY A 85 8.61 -3.03 0.52
N MET A 86 8.45 -1.72 0.71
CA MET A 86 9.58 -0.78 0.80
C MET A 86 10.46 -1.05 2.03
N ALA A 87 9.85 -1.36 3.19
CA ALA A 87 10.59 -1.74 4.40
C ALA A 87 11.36 -3.06 4.20
N ALA A 88 10.72 -4.06 3.57
CA ALA A 88 11.36 -5.32 3.24
C ALA A 88 12.58 -5.11 2.31
N HIS A 89 12.45 -4.27 1.28
CA HIS A 89 13.57 -3.92 0.42
C HIS A 89 14.69 -3.23 1.20
N ALA A 90 14.40 -2.26 2.05
CA ALA A 90 15.40 -1.58 2.87
C ALA A 90 16.16 -2.55 3.78
N ALA A 91 15.46 -3.54 4.34
CA ALA A 91 16.07 -4.59 5.16
C ALA A 91 17.06 -5.45 4.37
N THR A 92 16.85 -5.71 3.09
CA THR A 92 17.82 -6.43 2.25
C THR A 92 19.13 -5.66 2.07
N LEU A 93 19.10 -4.34 2.26
CA LEU A 93 20.25 -3.45 2.14
C LEU A 93 20.87 -3.12 3.50
N ASP A 94 20.39 -3.73 4.59
CA ASP A 94 20.77 -3.41 5.97
C ASP A 94 20.65 -1.90 6.28
N ARG A 95 19.55 -1.28 5.82
CA ARG A 95 19.29 0.16 5.97
C ARG A 95 18.02 0.38 6.79
N PRO A 96 18.02 1.39 7.67
CA PRO A 96 16.80 1.80 8.34
C PRO A 96 15.81 2.36 7.31
N PHE A 97 14.54 2.07 7.53
CA PHE A 97 13.43 2.61 6.74
C PHE A 97 12.66 3.64 7.57
N PHE A 98 12.52 4.84 7.03
CA PHE A 98 11.77 5.92 7.66
C PHE A 98 10.53 6.24 6.83
N THR A 99 9.37 6.27 7.47
CA THR A 99 8.11 6.66 6.84
C THR A 99 7.65 8.00 7.38
N LEU A 100 7.48 8.98 6.48
CA LEU A 100 6.78 10.23 6.80
C LEU A 100 5.31 10.07 6.40
N TRP A 101 4.42 10.08 7.40
CA TRP A 101 2.99 9.91 7.19
C TRP A 101 2.29 11.28 7.16
N LEU A 102 1.82 11.70 5.98
CA LEU A 102 1.12 12.98 5.78
C LEU A 102 -0.36 12.70 5.56
N ASP A 103 -1.11 12.66 6.63
CA ASP A 103 -2.52 12.30 6.65
C ASP A 103 -3.27 13.05 7.76
N ALA A 104 -4.57 13.26 7.59
CA ALA A 104 -5.45 13.82 8.63
C ALA A 104 -5.76 12.80 9.74
N HIS A 105 -5.52 11.50 9.50
CA HIS A 105 -5.80 10.40 10.42
C HIS A 105 -4.52 9.64 10.77
N PRO A 106 -4.42 9.09 11.99
CA PRO A 106 -3.22 8.37 12.42
C PRO A 106 -3.12 6.94 11.85
N ASP A 107 -4.20 6.37 11.32
CA ASP A 107 -4.33 5.03 10.73
C ASP A 107 -3.73 3.89 11.58
N ILE A 108 -3.92 4.01 12.91
CA ILE A 108 -3.37 3.09 13.92
C ILE A 108 -4.36 2.04 14.41
N HIS A 109 -5.56 1.96 13.81
CA HIS A 109 -6.50 0.91 14.14
C HIS A 109 -5.95 -0.47 13.76
N THR A 110 -6.54 -1.49 14.35
CA THR A 110 -6.34 -2.89 13.98
C THR A 110 -7.66 -3.45 13.48
N PRO A 111 -7.69 -4.63 12.83
CA PRO A 111 -8.95 -5.30 12.50
C PRO A 111 -9.88 -5.49 13.70
N ASP A 112 -9.34 -5.63 14.92
CA ASP A 112 -10.13 -5.78 16.14
C ASP A 112 -10.63 -4.45 16.71
N SER A 113 -9.91 -3.37 16.49
CA SER A 113 -10.24 -2.04 17.05
C SER A 113 -10.96 -1.11 16.08
N THR A 114 -11.16 -1.54 14.82
CA THR A 114 -11.85 -0.70 13.83
C THR A 114 -13.36 -0.66 14.09
N ASP A 115 -13.92 0.54 14.23
CA ASP A 115 -15.36 0.74 14.37
C ASP A 115 -16.09 0.66 13.02
N SER A 116 -15.44 1.09 11.95
CA SER A 116 -16.03 1.13 10.60
C SER A 116 -15.86 -0.17 9.82
N GLY A 117 -14.95 -1.06 10.23
CA GLY A 117 -14.57 -2.26 9.50
C GLY A 117 -13.73 -2.01 8.24
N ASN A 118 -13.41 -0.77 7.93
CA ASN A 118 -12.62 -0.40 6.77
C ASN A 118 -11.12 -0.44 7.11
N LEU A 119 -10.36 -1.25 6.37
CA LEU A 119 -8.94 -1.45 6.66
C LEU A 119 -8.03 -0.30 6.19
N HIS A 120 -8.56 0.72 5.51
CA HIS A 120 -7.78 1.92 5.20
C HIS A 120 -7.38 2.74 6.43
N GLY A 121 -8.03 2.54 7.58
CA GLY A 121 -7.64 3.16 8.85
C GLY A 121 -6.62 2.35 9.66
N THR A 122 -5.98 1.34 9.07
CA THR A 122 -5.09 0.41 9.80
C THR A 122 -3.63 0.39 9.33
N PRO A 123 -3.22 1.07 8.23
CA PRO A 123 -1.88 0.87 7.67
C PRO A 123 -0.74 1.13 8.65
N VAL A 124 -0.80 2.19 9.44
CA VAL A 124 0.23 2.51 10.44
C VAL A 124 0.25 1.49 11.56
N GLY A 125 -0.93 1.03 12.03
CA GLY A 125 -1.03 -0.06 13.00
C GLY A 125 -0.33 -1.32 12.50
N TYR A 126 -0.60 -1.70 11.26
CA TYR A 126 -0.01 -2.88 10.61
C TYR A 126 1.52 -2.78 10.50
N VAL A 127 2.04 -1.73 9.84
CA VAL A 127 3.48 -1.62 9.56
C VAL A 127 4.34 -1.36 10.79
N THR A 128 3.73 -0.93 11.90
CA THR A 128 4.41 -0.78 13.19
C THR A 128 4.32 -2.01 14.07
N GLY A 129 3.71 -3.10 13.61
CA GLY A 129 3.59 -4.36 14.34
C GLY A 129 2.67 -4.27 15.55
N ARG A 130 1.60 -3.48 15.47
CA ARG A 130 0.59 -3.41 16.53
C ARG A 130 -0.12 -4.76 16.63
N GLU A 131 -0.41 -5.23 17.86
CA GLU A 131 -1.19 -6.45 18.10
C GLU A 131 -2.58 -6.38 17.42
N GLY A 132 -3.13 -7.52 16.99
CA GLY A 132 -4.45 -7.63 16.37
C GLY A 132 -4.43 -7.75 14.84
N PHE A 133 -3.30 -8.13 14.26
CA PHE A 133 -3.14 -8.45 12.82
C PHE A 133 -2.78 -9.91 12.57
N ASP A 134 -3.02 -10.78 13.55
CA ASP A 134 -2.72 -12.23 13.49
C ASP A 134 -3.68 -13.00 12.56
#